data_d7b07dc80c35457b62d50674c3b3fb11
#
_entry.id   d7b07dc80c35457b62d50674c3b3fb11
#
_cell.length_a   1.000
_cell.length_b   1.000
_cell.length_c   1.000
_cell.angle_alpha   90.00
_cell.angle_beta   90.00
_cell.angle_gamma   90.00
#
_symmetry.space_group_name_H-M   'P 1'
#
loop_
_entity.id
_entity.type
_entity.pdbx_description
1 polymer ?
#
loop_
_entity_poly.entity_id
_entity_poly.type
_entity_poly.pdbx_seq_one_letter_code
_entity_poly.pdbx_strand_id
1 'polypeptide(L)'
;MLDIKFIRENPEIVKENIRKKFQNAKLPLVDEVIALDAERRAAINEGETLKAERNKLSKANGPLFGKLKKCADEAEKAAIQTEIDANNAAVKANAERMAHLEEKKANAEAAMNKLLLVIPQIIDESVPIGPDDSCNVEVERFGEPKTPGFDIPLRKLAAKPAAAWAET
;
A
#
# COMPACT_ATOMS: atom_id res chain seq x y z
N MET A 1 -3.43 10.00 6.12
CA MET A 1 -2.46 9.16 5.37
C MET A 1 -2.29 9.78 4.00
N LEU A 2 -1.07 9.99 3.54
CA LEU A 2 -0.81 10.53 2.20
C LEU A 2 -1.17 9.51 1.11
N ASP A 3 -1.61 10.03 -0.05
CA ASP A 3 -1.85 9.19 -1.23
C ASP A 3 -0.51 8.73 -1.82
N ILE A 4 -0.41 7.44 -2.12
CA ILE A 4 0.78 6.83 -2.73
C ILE A 4 1.12 7.45 -4.10
N LYS A 5 0.10 7.85 -4.87
CA LYS A 5 0.31 8.53 -6.14
C LYS A 5 1.01 9.86 -5.94
N PHE A 6 0.58 10.65 -4.93
CA PHE A 6 1.20 11.92 -4.58
C PHE A 6 2.66 11.73 -4.17
N ILE A 7 2.95 10.73 -3.30
CA ILE A 7 4.32 10.42 -2.85
C ILE A 7 5.22 10.07 -4.03
N ARG A 8 4.73 9.27 -4.97
CA ARG A 8 5.48 8.84 -6.14
C ARG A 8 5.76 10.00 -7.11
N GLU A 9 4.80 10.88 -7.32
CA GLU A 9 4.93 12.02 -8.24
C GLU A 9 5.73 13.16 -7.63
N ASN A 10 5.72 13.30 -6.29
CA ASN A 10 6.33 14.41 -5.57
C ASN A 10 7.17 13.96 -4.36
N PRO A 11 8.16 13.07 -4.54
CA PRO A 11 8.94 12.53 -3.42
C PRO A 11 9.71 13.60 -2.66
N GLU A 12 10.24 14.61 -3.36
CA GLU A 12 11.01 15.69 -2.73
C GLU A 12 10.15 16.61 -1.87
N ILE A 13 8.90 16.88 -2.26
CA ILE A 13 7.95 17.65 -1.44
C ILE A 13 7.69 16.92 -0.12
N VAL A 14 7.49 15.59 -0.19
CA VAL A 14 7.28 14.77 1.01
C VAL A 14 8.52 14.75 1.90
N LYS A 15 9.72 14.58 1.31
CA LYS A 15 10.98 14.62 2.05
C LYS A 15 11.24 15.98 2.69
N GLU A 16 10.95 17.07 1.99
CA GLU A 16 11.06 18.42 2.53
C GLU A 16 10.10 18.63 3.71
N ASN A 17 8.86 18.16 3.58
CA ASN A 17 7.89 18.22 4.67
C ASN A 17 8.36 17.43 5.91
N ILE A 18 9.00 16.28 5.73
CA ILE A 18 9.61 15.51 6.81
C ILE A 18 10.72 16.33 7.51
N ARG A 19 11.57 17.04 6.72
CA ARG A 19 12.61 17.94 7.26
C ARG A 19 12.00 19.10 8.04
N LYS A 20 10.95 19.74 7.50
CA LYS A 20 10.22 20.82 8.19
C LYS A 20 9.63 20.40 9.53
N LYS A 21 9.28 19.10 9.67
CA LYS A 21 8.81 18.50 10.93
C LYS A 21 9.92 17.94 11.83
N PHE A 22 11.18 18.19 11.51
CA PHE A 22 12.35 17.71 12.27
C PHE A 22 12.40 16.18 12.45
N GLN A 23 11.82 15.42 11.48
CA GLN A 23 11.70 13.96 11.54
C GLN A 23 12.63 13.25 10.53
N ASN A 24 13.87 13.71 10.40
CA ASN A 24 14.81 13.26 9.36
C ASN A 24 15.03 11.74 9.32
N ALA A 25 14.86 11.04 10.44
CA ALA A 25 14.92 9.57 10.51
C ALA A 25 13.89 8.88 9.60
N LYS A 26 12.83 9.58 9.19
CA LYS A 26 11.79 9.05 8.31
C LYS A 26 12.04 9.27 6.81
N LEU A 27 13.10 9.98 6.43
CA LEU A 27 13.42 10.24 5.01
C LEU A 27 13.56 8.96 4.18
N PRO A 28 14.25 7.90 4.65
CA PRO A 28 14.37 6.67 3.89
C PRO A 28 13.05 5.96 3.61
N LEU A 29 12.05 6.15 4.50
CA LEU A 29 10.73 5.50 4.35
C LEU A 29 10.00 5.94 3.08
N VAL A 30 10.26 7.14 2.58
CA VAL A 30 9.67 7.64 1.33
C VAL A 30 10.15 6.80 0.14
N ASP A 31 11.45 6.53 0.05
CA ASP A 31 12.03 5.74 -1.02
C ASP A 31 11.59 4.27 -0.91
N GLU A 32 11.49 3.74 0.31
CA GLU A 32 11.02 2.39 0.57
C GLU A 32 9.54 2.20 0.14
N VAL A 33 8.67 3.16 0.43
CA VAL A 33 7.27 3.15 -0.02
C VAL A 33 7.18 3.17 -1.54
N ILE A 34 8.00 3.97 -2.22
CA ILE A 34 8.04 4.03 -3.68
C ILE A 34 8.49 2.70 -4.29
N ALA A 35 9.50 2.05 -3.69
CA ALA A 35 9.99 0.75 -4.12
C ALA A 35 8.90 -0.33 -3.96
N LEU A 36 8.21 -0.37 -2.82
CA LEU A 36 7.11 -1.30 -2.57
C LEU A 36 5.92 -1.06 -3.53
N ASP A 37 5.59 0.19 -3.86
CA ASP A 37 4.57 0.48 -4.87
C ASP A 37 4.98 0.01 -6.27
N ALA A 38 6.26 0.13 -6.62
CA ALA A 38 6.78 -0.38 -7.89
C ALA A 38 6.66 -1.91 -7.96
N GLU A 39 7.02 -2.62 -6.88
CA GLU A 39 6.86 -4.07 -6.79
C GLU A 39 5.39 -4.50 -6.88
N ARG A 40 4.50 -3.81 -6.16
CA ARG A 40 3.06 -4.05 -6.21
C ARG A 40 2.50 -3.90 -7.62
N ARG A 41 2.85 -2.81 -8.31
CA ARG A 41 2.39 -2.55 -9.69
C ARG A 41 2.96 -3.57 -10.68
N ALA A 42 4.21 -3.98 -10.52
CA ALA A 42 4.81 -5.03 -11.34
C ALA A 42 4.05 -6.36 -11.18
N ALA A 43 3.75 -6.75 -9.94
CA ALA A 43 2.98 -7.97 -9.66
C ALA A 43 1.55 -7.92 -10.25
N ILE A 44 0.89 -6.76 -10.20
CA ILE A 44 -0.44 -6.55 -10.81
C ILE A 44 -0.36 -6.73 -12.34
N ASN A 45 0.57 -6.04 -13.00
CA ASN A 45 0.72 -6.10 -14.46
C ASN A 45 1.04 -7.52 -14.94
N GLU A 46 1.95 -8.20 -14.24
CA GLU A 46 2.27 -9.60 -14.57
C GLU A 46 1.06 -10.51 -14.35
N GLY A 47 0.32 -10.33 -13.27
CA GLY A 47 -0.91 -11.07 -13.00
C GLY A 47 -2.00 -10.87 -14.06
N GLU A 48 -2.15 -9.65 -14.57
CA GLU A 48 -3.08 -9.35 -15.67
C GLU A 48 -2.65 -10.03 -16.98
N THR A 49 -1.35 -10.05 -17.27
CA THR A 49 -0.80 -10.74 -18.44
C THR A 49 -1.08 -12.23 -18.35
N LEU A 50 -0.79 -12.87 -17.21
CA LEU A 50 -1.06 -14.30 -17.00
C LEU A 50 -2.56 -14.63 -17.08
N LYS A 51 -3.45 -13.75 -16.62
CA LYS A 51 -4.89 -13.89 -16.78
C LYS A 51 -5.30 -13.87 -18.26
N ALA A 52 -4.74 -12.96 -19.04
CA ALA A 52 -5.00 -12.86 -20.46
C ALA A 52 -4.52 -14.12 -21.21
N GLU A 53 -3.31 -14.61 -20.89
CA GLU A 53 -2.77 -15.86 -21.45
C GLU A 53 -3.62 -17.07 -21.08
N ARG A 54 -4.00 -17.22 -19.81
CA ARG A 54 -4.90 -18.28 -19.36
C ARG A 54 -6.20 -18.28 -20.14
N ASN A 55 -6.81 -17.11 -20.33
CA ASN A 55 -8.06 -17.00 -21.07
C ASN A 55 -7.87 -17.35 -22.55
N LYS A 56 -6.72 -16.98 -23.15
CA LYS A 56 -6.38 -17.36 -24.54
C LYS A 56 -6.21 -18.87 -24.68
N LEU A 57 -5.46 -19.51 -23.80
CA LEU A 57 -5.25 -20.96 -23.81
C LEU A 57 -6.57 -21.73 -23.60
N SER A 58 -7.39 -21.28 -22.64
CA SER A 58 -8.69 -21.91 -22.39
C SER A 58 -9.64 -21.78 -23.59
N LYS A 59 -9.62 -20.64 -24.29
CA LYS A 59 -10.39 -20.48 -25.54
C LYS A 59 -9.86 -21.33 -26.69
N ALA A 60 -8.54 -21.52 -26.77
CA ALA A 60 -7.92 -22.39 -27.78
C ALA A 60 -8.31 -23.85 -27.61
N ASN A 61 -8.50 -24.31 -26.38
CA ASN A 61 -8.91 -25.69 -26.09
C ASN A 61 -10.32 -26.03 -26.59
N GLY A 62 -11.25 -25.05 -26.69
CA GLY A 62 -12.62 -25.27 -27.15
C GLY A 62 -12.69 -25.92 -28.54
N PRO A 63 -12.10 -25.31 -29.58
CA PRO A 63 -12.02 -25.89 -30.93
C PRO A 63 -11.28 -27.23 -30.96
N LEU A 64 -10.21 -27.39 -30.15
CA LEU A 64 -9.44 -28.65 -30.10
C LEU A 64 -10.29 -29.80 -29.58
N PHE A 65 -11.07 -29.60 -28.53
CA PHE A 65 -12.04 -30.62 -28.06
C PHE A 65 -13.10 -30.94 -29.12
N GLY A 66 -13.54 -29.94 -29.88
CA GLY A 66 -14.46 -30.15 -31.00
C GLY A 66 -13.87 -31.00 -32.13
N LYS A 67 -12.59 -30.77 -32.46
CA LYS A 67 -11.84 -31.60 -33.44
C LYS A 67 -11.60 -33.00 -32.90
N LEU A 68 -11.17 -33.15 -31.66
CA LEU A 68 -10.93 -34.45 -31.02
C LEU A 68 -12.14 -35.35 -31.09
N LYS A 69 -13.35 -34.81 -30.89
CA LYS A 69 -14.61 -35.61 -30.98
C LYS A 69 -14.97 -36.06 -32.40
N LYS A 70 -14.53 -35.32 -33.43
CA LYS A 70 -14.87 -35.58 -34.84
C LYS A 70 -13.78 -36.33 -35.58
N CYS A 71 -12.58 -36.39 -35.04
CA CYS A 71 -11.45 -37.04 -35.68
C CYS A 71 -11.62 -38.58 -35.62
N ALA A 72 -11.37 -39.26 -36.74
CA ALA A 72 -11.39 -40.72 -36.83
C ALA A 72 -9.98 -41.33 -36.75
N ASP A 73 -8.95 -40.54 -37.10
CA ASP A 73 -7.55 -40.99 -37.13
C ASP A 73 -6.94 -40.94 -35.72
N GLU A 74 -6.39 -42.08 -35.28
CA GLU A 74 -5.75 -42.22 -33.96
C GLU A 74 -4.46 -41.36 -33.81
N ALA A 75 -3.68 -41.20 -34.88
CA ALA A 75 -2.48 -40.40 -34.88
C ALA A 75 -2.81 -38.90 -34.69
N GLU A 76 -3.85 -38.42 -35.40
CA GLU A 76 -4.34 -37.03 -35.29
C GLU A 76 -4.97 -36.76 -33.91
N LYS A 77 -5.73 -37.72 -33.37
CA LYS A 77 -6.25 -37.63 -32.00
C LYS A 77 -5.15 -37.47 -30.96
N ALA A 78 -4.08 -38.26 -31.05
CA ALA A 78 -2.95 -38.23 -30.13
C ALA A 78 -2.24 -36.85 -30.20
N ALA A 79 -2.09 -36.27 -31.39
CA ALA A 79 -1.52 -34.96 -31.57
C ALA A 79 -2.38 -33.85 -30.93
N ILE A 80 -3.70 -33.87 -31.17
CA ILE A 80 -4.64 -32.92 -30.55
C ILE A 80 -4.67 -33.08 -29.05
N GLN A 81 -4.66 -34.28 -28.53
CA GLN A 81 -4.63 -34.53 -27.08
C GLN A 81 -3.35 -33.97 -26.45
N THR A 82 -2.20 -34.16 -27.11
CA THR A 82 -0.91 -33.59 -26.64
C THR A 82 -0.96 -32.08 -26.58
N GLU A 83 -1.59 -31.42 -27.56
CA GLU A 83 -1.74 -29.93 -27.55
C GLU A 83 -2.66 -29.47 -26.42
N ILE A 84 -3.77 -30.17 -26.18
CA ILE A 84 -4.68 -29.89 -25.05
C ILE A 84 -3.95 -30.07 -23.73
N ASP A 85 -3.17 -31.13 -23.57
CA ASP A 85 -2.43 -31.41 -22.33
C ASP A 85 -1.33 -30.35 -22.09
N ALA A 86 -0.65 -29.91 -23.14
CA ALA A 86 0.31 -28.82 -23.07
C ALA A 86 -0.37 -27.48 -22.64
N ASN A 87 -1.51 -27.15 -23.22
CA ASN A 87 -2.28 -25.97 -22.85
C ASN A 87 -2.77 -26.04 -21.38
N ASN A 88 -3.24 -27.20 -20.95
CA ASN A 88 -3.68 -27.40 -19.57
C ASN A 88 -2.52 -27.32 -18.59
N ALA A 89 -1.34 -27.86 -18.93
CA ALA A 89 -0.13 -27.69 -18.12
C ALA A 89 0.29 -26.23 -17.99
N ALA A 90 0.24 -25.47 -19.10
CA ALA A 90 0.52 -24.03 -19.09
C ALA A 90 -0.49 -23.26 -18.24
N VAL A 91 -1.78 -23.58 -18.34
CA VAL A 91 -2.82 -22.96 -17.49
C VAL A 91 -2.58 -23.23 -16.00
N LYS A 92 -2.16 -24.44 -15.65
CA LYS A 92 -1.81 -24.82 -14.27
C LYS A 92 -0.59 -24.04 -13.77
N ALA A 93 0.48 -23.98 -14.56
CA ALA A 93 1.67 -23.22 -14.24
C ALA A 93 1.36 -21.70 -14.05
N ASN A 94 0.53 -21.13 -14.93
CA ASN A 94 0.08 -19.76 -14.81
C ASN A 94 -0.75 -19.53 -13.53
N ALA A 95 -1.56 -20.49 -13.11
CA ALA A 95 -2.34 -20.41 -11.89
C ALA A 95 -1.44 -20.40 -10.63
N GLU A 96 -0.42 -21.27 -10.59
CA GLU A 96 0.56 -21.29 -9.49
C GLU A 96 1.35 -19.99 -9.43
N ARG A 97 1.79 -19.46 -10.57
CA ARG A 97 2.49 -18.17 -10.64
C ARG A 97 1.60 -17.00 -10.23
N MET A 98 0.33 -17.00 -10.61
CA MET A 98 -0.65 -16.00 -10.16
C MET A 98 -0.85 -16.02 -8.65
N ALA A 99 -0.92 -17.19 -8.01
CA ALA A 99 -1.03 -17.29 -6.56
C ALA A 99 0.18 -16.67 -5.85
N HIS A 100 1.39 -16.92 -6.34
CA HIS A 100 2.61 -16.30 -5.83
C HIS A 100 2.64 -14.78 -6.02
N LEU A 101 2.17 -14.26 -7.17
CA LEU A 101 2.08 -12.83 -7.42
C LEU A 101 1.04 -12.14 -6.52
N GLU A 102 -0.08 -12.81 -6.23
CA GLU A 102 -1.09 -12.29 -5.32
C GLU A 102 -0.57 -12.20 -3.88
N GLU A 103 0.20 -13.20 -3.43
CA GLU A 103 0.90 -13.16 -2.14
C GLU A 103 1.93 -12.03 -2.10
N LYS A 104 2.76 -11.90 -3.14
CA LYS A 104 3.74 -10.80 -3.24
C LYS A 104 3.08 -9.43 -3.19
N LYS A 105 1.98 -9.23 -3.93
CA LYS A 105 1.17 -8.02 -3.89
C LYS A 105 0.64 -7.73 -2.50
N ALA A 106 0.04 -8.72 -1.82
CA ALA A 106 -0.52 -8.56 -0.49
C ALA A 106 0.56 -8.18 0.54
N ASN A 107 1.73 -8.80 0.46
CA ASN A 107 2.87 -8.49 1.32
C ASN A 107 3.38 -7.06 1.10
N ALA A 108 3.52 -6.64 -0.16
CA ALA A 108 3.92 -5.28 -0.51
C ALA A 108 2.89 -4.24 -0.03
N GLU A 109 1.59 -4.50 -0.19
CA GLU A 109 0.51 -3.64 0.31
C GLU A 109 0.51 -3.53 1.84
N ALA A 110 0.71 -4.63 2.55
CA ALA A 110 0.77 -4.64 4.01
C ALA A 110 1.99 -3.87 4.53
N ALA A 111 3.16 -4.05 3.92
CA ALA A 111 4.38 -3.31 4.26
C ALA A 111 4.22 -1.81 3.97
N MET A 112 3.74 -1.46 2.78
CA MET A 112 3.50 -0.08 2.36
C MET A 112 2.53 0.64 3.30
N ASN A 113 1.42 0.00 3.69
CA ASN A 113 0.45 0.59 4.61
C ASN A 113 1.05 0.91 5.98
N LYS A 114 1.92 0.05 6.52
CA LYS A 114 2.64 0.32 7.77
C LYS A 114 3.52 1.56 7.66
N LEU A 115 4.24 1.71 6.57
CA LEU A 115 5.11 2.87 6.34
C LEU A 115 4.30 4.16 6.13
N LEU A 116 3.20 4.10 5.37
CA LEU A 116 2.33 5.25 5.11
C LEU A 116 1.69 5.81 6.39
N LEU A 117 1.44 4.99 7.40
CA LEU A 117 0.94 5.44 8.70
C LEU A 117 2.00 6.25 9.48
N VAL A 118 3.28 6.01 9.23
CA VAL A 118 4.41 6.67 9.92
C VAL A 118 4.81 7.97 9.22
N ILE A 119 4.60 8.07 7.90
CA ILE A 119 4.92 9.27 7.12
C ILE A 119 3.95 10.40 7.50
N PRO A 120 4.45 11.59 7.91
CA PRO A 120 3.61 12.69 8.33
C PRO A 120 2.86 13.33 7.16
N GLN A 121 1.67 13.88 7.45
CA GLN A 121 0.90 14.69 6.50
C GLN A 121 1.67 15.97 6.13
N ILE A 122 1.40 16.50 4.94
CA ILE A 122 1.97 17.76 4.47
C ILE A 122 1.48 18.91 5.37
N ILE A 123 2.40 19.78 5.74
CA ILE A 123 2.11 21.02 6.48
C ILE A 123 1.59 22.04 5.47
N ASP A 124 0.55 22.78 5.84
CA ASP A 124 0.10 23.94 5.09
C ASP A 124 1.14 25.06 5.15
N GLU A 125 1.25 25.85 4.09
CA GLU A 125 2.24 26.93 3.99
C GLU A 125 2.05 28.04 5.04
N SER A 126 0.82 28.22 5.53
CA SER A 126 0.49 29.18 6.59
C SER A 126 0.99 28.79 7.98
N VAL A 127 1.37 27.49 8.18
CA VAL A 127 1.81 27.01 9.48
C VAL A 127 3.28 27.35 9.71
N PRO A 128 3.62 28.08 10.79
CA PRO A 128 5.00 28.40 11.13
C PRO A 128 5.81 27.13 11.41
N ILE A 129 7.06 27.11 10.94
CA ILE A 129 7.97 25.99 11.11
C ILE A 129 8.78 26.23 12.38
N GLY A 130 8.71 25.28 13.33
CA GLY A 130 9.47 25.36 14.57
C GLY A 130 9.61 24.01 15.25
N PRO A 131 10.60 23.84 16.14
CA PRO A 131 10.86 22.61 16.86
C PRO A 131 9.81 22.29 17.94
N ASP A 132 9.15 23.32 18.47
CA ASP A 132 8.21 23.22 19.58
C ASP A 132 7.12 24.31 19.50
N ASP A 133 6.24 24.32 20.50
CA ASP A 133 5.08 25.23 20.61
C ASP A 133 5.45 26.69 20.83
N SER A 134 6.69 27.01 21.23
CA SER A 134 7.16 28.39 21.37
C SER A 134 7.21 29.13 20.03
N CYS A 135 7.27 28.40 18.93
CA CYS A 135 7.25 28.92 17.56
C CYS A 135 5.85 29.14 17.00
N ASN A 136 4.81 28.78 17.74
CA ASN A 136 3.43 28.99 17.30
C ASN A 136 3.07 30.45 17.29
N VAL A 137 2.36 30.88 16.25
CA VAL A 137 1.83 32.26 16.12
C VAL A 137 0.34 32.23 16.41
N GLU A 138 -0.09 33.07 17.36
CA GLU A 138 -1.51 33.23 17.63
C GLU A 138 -2.17 33.92 16.43
N VAL A 139 -3.09 33.24 15.76
CA VAL A 139 -3.78 33.74 14.57
C VAL A 139 -5.04 34.51 14.97
N GLU A 140 -5.77 33.99 15.93
CA GLU A 140 -7.03 34.59 16.39
C GLU A 140 -7.29 34.21 17.85
N ARG A 141 -7.82 35.16 18.63
CA ARG A 141 -8.28 34.92 20.00
C ARG A 141 -9.78 35.17 20.07
N PHE A 142 -10.53 34.16 20.45
CA PHE A 142 -11.97 34.26 20.59
C PHE A 142 -12.43 34.00 22.03
N GLY A 143 -13.12 35.00 22.61
CA GLY A 143 -13.68 34.97 23.95
C GLY A 143 -12.63 35.07 25.08
N GLU A 144 -13.11 35.24 26.28
CA GLU A 144 -12.29 35.19 27.50
C GLU A 144 -12.60 33.89 28.26
N PRO A 145 -11.58 33.17 28.75
CA PRO A 145 -11.79 31.98 29.55
C PRO A 145 -12.51 32.37 30.86
N LYS A 146 -13.66 31.77 31.12
CA LYS A 146 -14.34 31.94 32.41
C LYS A 146 -13.51 31.22 33.46
N THR A 147 -12.74 31.96 34.24
CA THR A 147 -12.08 31.41 35.43
C THR A 147 -13.13 31.05 36.47
N PRO A 148 -13.18 29.80 36.96
CA PRO A 148 -14.05 29.46 38.08
C PRO A 148 -13.67 30.31 39.28
N GLY A 149 -14.68 30.81 40.01
CA GLY A 149 -14.48 31.71 41.17
C GLY A 149 -13.84 31.01 42.39
N PHE A 150 -13.11 29.92 42.19
CA PHE A 150 -12.36 29.21 43.22
C PHE A 150 -10.98 28.85 42.70
N ASP A 151 -9.99 28.93 43.55
CA ASP A 151 -8.62 28.48 43.27
C ASP A 151 -8.61 27.00 43.01
N ILE A 152 -8.28 26.58 41.77
CA ILE A 152 -7.95 25.21 41.47
C ILE A 152 -6.49 24.99 41.91
N PRO A 153 -6.23 24.23 42.97
CA PRO A 153 -4.86 24.04 43.44
C PRO A 153 -4.11 23.19 42.39
N LEU A 154 -3.38 23.86 41.49
CA LEU A 154 -2.52 23.26 40.46
C LEU A 154 -1.59 22.15 41.02
N ARG A 155 -1.28 22.22 42.32
CA ARG A 155 -0.50 21.21 43.03
C ARG A 155 -1.12 19.81 43.05
N LYS A 156 -2.45 19.67 42.93
CA LYS A 156 -3.11 18.34 42.91
C LYS A 156 -3.12 17.71 41.52
N LEU A 157 -3.02 18.49 40.44
CA LEU A 157 -2.94 17.98 39.06
C LEU A 157 -1.51 17.51 38.70
N ALA A 158 -0.49 18.18 39.26
CA ALA A 158 0.92 17.81 39.00
C ALA A 158 1.42 16.60 39.79
N ALA A 159 0.63 16.08 40.75
CA ALA A 159 1.04 15.03 41.63
C ALA A 159 0.63 13.59 41.25
N LYS A 160 -0.03 13.41 40.07
CA LYS A 160 -0.24 12.04 39.57
C LYS A 160 0.90 11.66 38.63
N PRO A 161 1.77 10.69 39.05
CA PRO A 161 2.77 10.19 38.13
C PRO A 161 2.12 9.59 36.88
N ALA A 162 2.77 9.73 35.73
CA ALA A 162 2.27 9.24 34.44
C ALA A 162 1.86 7.75 34.43
N ALA A 163 2.41 6.96 35.35
CA ALA A 163 2.02 5.56 35.55
C ALA A 163 0.60 5.34 36.10
N ALA A 164 -0.05 6.37 36.68
CA ALA A 164 -1.41 6.25 37.22
C ALA A 164 -2.53 6.34 36.15
N TRP A 165 -2.18 6.55 34.88
CA TRP A 165 -3.13 6.61 33.75
C TRP A 165 -3.17 5.32 32.92
N ALA A 166 -2.33 4.33 33.27
CA ALA A 166 -2.24 3.05 32.54
C ALA A 166 -3.19 1.95 33.05
N GLU A 167 -3.97 2.23 34.11
CA GLU A 167 -4.82 1.24 34.77
C GLU A 167 -6.33 1.59 34.77
N THR A 168 -6.80 2.27 33.72
CA THR A 168 -8.28 2.43 33.55
C THR A 168 -8.71 2.07 32.14
#